data_903556fd807238e46a57ffe7eef6a431
#
_entry.id   903556fd807238e46a57ffe7eef6a431
#
_cell.length_a   1.000
_cell.length_b   1.000
_cell.length_c   1.000
_cell.angle_alpha   90.00
_cell.angle_beta   90.00
_cell.angle_gamma   90.00
#
_symmetry.space_group_name_H-M   'P 1'
#
loop_
_entity.id
_entity.type
_entity.pdbx_description
1 polymer ?
#
loop_
_entity_poly.entity_id
_entity_poly.type
_entity_poly.pdbx_seq_one_letter_code
_entity_poly.pdbx_strand_id
1 'polypeptide(L)'
;MRYGYDALNRIRHIHYGNGVETAYTYDKAGNRIRKTDAQGEIRYLYNEKNQLVEEESPADRNQFSYDRQGGIIEEKNAAGIRRFSYNSRCQQTRVVTETGNVQENRYDAEGLRFELLENGRRTSFVYHNGELLQEEGREEQEISYHLGAGIEAFRRGQELYYYHRDEQLSTALVTDEHRNVQNSYQYDAFGMPLGTTEKLNNRIRYTGQQYDELTEQYYLRARYYNPVAGRFMQEDVYQGDGLNLYAYCGNNPVVYDDPSGWSNQQNGLNSLSDMTYEEIVDSLYIRSDQLFQQKIDTGKLHYSNSELLPDELDAVLGMNAVSGDNLSPHHMPSAHSILENEGMNPSYGACSNVMTDTHKNTFTYGMNNRTRRYDMALYESLSYEDRLVFDQYDLQRVYAESRPNVDMDIVKSKLKEEYDMAMGMREVKESLTLEGEQDMRNIEEMKEEGCR
;
A
#
# COMPACT_ATOMS: atom_id res chain seq x y z
N MET A 1 -0.19 19.99 -17.74
CA MET A 1 1.17 20.08 -17.15
C MET A 1 2.13 19.18 -17.91
N ARG A 2 3.47 19.40 -17.84
CA ARG A 2 4.49 18.47 -18.36
C ARG A 2 5.46 18.18 -17.25
N TYR A 3 5.83 16.92 -17.11
CA TYR A 3 6.70 16.45 -16.03
C TYR A 3 8.02 15.94 -16.59
N GLY A 4 9.11 16.25 -15.93
CA GLY A 4 10.44 15.72 -16.20
C GLY A 4 10.94 14.97 -14.97
N TYR A 5 11.60 13.84 -15.19
CA TYR A 5 12.03 12.91 -14.15
C TYR A 5 13.55 12.80 -14.10
N ASP A 6 14.08 12.38 -12.97
CA ASP A 6 15.47 11.95 -12.86
C ASP A 6 15.64 10.44 -13.17
N ALA A 7 16.88 9.95 -13.09
CA ALA A 7 17.19 8.55 -13.40
C ALA A 7 16.56 7.53 -12.43
N LEU A 8 16.03 7.97 -11.28
CA LEU A 8 15.31 7.17 -10.30
C LEU A 8 13.79 7.38 -10.40
N ASN A 9 13.31 7.91 -11.53
CA ASN A 9 11.89 8.18 -11.81
C ASN A 9 11.22 9.15 -10.82
N ARG A 10 11.98 10.03 -10.13
CA ARG A 10 11.44 11.06 -9.25
C ARG A 10 11.18 12.34 -10.04
N ILE A 11 10.10 13.09 -9.71
CA ILE A 11 9.79 14.36 -10.38
C ILE A 11 10.92 15.36 -10.16
N ARG A 12 11.55 15.81 -11.25
CA ARG A 12 12.61 16.81 -11.24
C ARG A 12 12.13 18.17 -11.70
N HIS A 13 11.21 18.21 -12.66
CA HIS A 13 10.67 19.45 -13.21
C HIS A 13 9.18 19.32 -13.50
N ILE A 14 8.44 20.39 -13.23
CA ILE A 14 7.04 20.57 -13.62
C ILE A 14 6.93 21.84 -14.43
N HIS A 15 6.46 21.74 -15.69
CA HIS A 15 6.13 22.90 -16.53
C HIS A 15 4.61 23.06 -16.57
N TYR A 16 4.13 24.16 -16.03
CA TYR A 16 2.72 24.52 -16.07
C TYR A 16 2.37 25.22 -17.40
N GLY A 17 1.13 25.09 -17.86
CA GLY A 17 0.68 25.66 -19.15
C GLY A 17 0.74 27.19 -19.24
N ASN A 18 0.89 27.88 -18.10
CA ASN A 18 1.04 29.33 -17.99
C ASN A 18 2.51 29.81 -18.02
N GLY A 19 3.45 28.92 -18.32
CA GLY A 19 4.89 29.26 -18.35
C GLY A 19 5.58 29.25 -16.98
N VAL A 20 4.86 28.93 -15.89
CA VAL A 20 5.46 28.73 -14.58
C VAL A 20 6.16 27.36 -14.53
N GLU A 21 7.28 27.31 -13.84
CA GLU A 21 8.09 26.10 -13.68
C GLU A 21 8.40 25.86 -12.22
N THR A 22 8.38 24.59 -11.81
CA THR A 22 8.86 24.15 -10.49
C THR A 22 9.94 23.09 -10.70
N ALA A 23 11.05 23.21 -10.00
CA ALA A 23 12.16 22.27 -10.04
C ALA A 23 12.46 21.69 -8.66
N TYR A 24 12.85 20.42 -8.63
CA TYR A 24 13.21 19.68 -7.41
C TYR A 24 14.59 19.05 -7.54
N THR A 25 15.31 18.97 -6.42
CA THR A 25 16.53 18.17 -6.31
C THR A 25 16.47 17.30 -5.08
N TYR A 26 17.09 16.13 -5.17
CA TYR A 26 17.03 15.10 -4.13
C TYR A 26 18.44 14.63 -3.74
N ASP A 27 18.57 14.17 -2.51
CA ASP A 27 19.76 13.46 -2.07
C ASP A 27 19.72 11.96 -2.47
N LYS A 28 20.72 11.19 -2.05
CA LYS A 28 20.82 9.75 -2.36
C LYS A 28 19.76 8.91 -1.64
N ALA A 29 19.25 9.38 -0.51
CA ALA A 29 18.20 8.72 0.25
C ALA A 29 16.79 9.07 -0.26
N GLY A 30 16.67 9.90 -1.31
CA GLY A 30 15.38 10.34 -1.84
C GLY A 30 14.75 11.49 -1.07
N ASN A 31 15.45 12.16 -0.18
CA ASN A 31 14.95 13.37 0.45
C ASN A 31 14.99 14.54 -0.54
N ARG A 32 13.91 15.31 -0.63
CA ARG A 32 13.87 16.57 -1.39
C ARG A 32 14.73 17.61 -0.68
N ILE A 33 15.91 17.94 -1.21
CA ILE A 33 16.81 18.91 -0.59
C ILE A 33 16.57 20.34 -1.09
N ARG A 34 15.87 20.49 -2.22
CA ARG A 34 15.56 21.80 -2.79
C ARG A 34 14.28 21.76 -3.63
N LYS A 35 13.48 22.83 -3.51
CA LYS A 35 12.40 23.19 -4.43
C LYS A 35 12.66 24.61 -4.93
N THR A 36 12.50 24.85 -6.22
CA THR A 36 12.59 26.19 -6.82
C THR A 36 11.33 26.43 -7.65
N ASP A 37 10.64 27.51 -7.39
CA ASP A 37 9.44 27.93 -8.12
C ASP A 37 9.42 29.47 -8.29
N ALA A 38 8.28 30.02 -8.72
CA ALA A 38 8.13 31.49 -8.93
C ALA A 38 8.25 32.30 -7.62
N GLN A 39 8.06 31.69 -6.45
CA GLN A 39 8.17 32.33 -5.13
C GLN A 39 9.60 32.31 -4.61
N GLY A 40 10.48 31.52 -5.22
CA GLY A 40 11.89 31.45 -4.89
C GLY A 40 12.40 30.03 -4.62
N GLU A 41 13.48 29.94 -3.87
CA GLU A 41 14.13 28.68 -3.51
C GLU A 41 13.78 28.30 -2.08
N ILE A 42 13.35 27.04 -1.88
CA ILE A 42 13.12 26.41 -0.57
C ILE A 42 14.20 25.35 -0.40
N ARG A 43 14.86 25.35 0.75
CA ARG A 43 15.87 24.37 1.14
C ARG A 43 15.37 23.51 2.29
N TYR A 44 15.72 22.23 2.24
CA TYR A 44 15.30 21.24 3.22
C TYR A 44 16.54 20.58 3.83
N LEU A 45 16.59 20.48 5.16
CA LEU A 45 17.67 19.85 5.90
C LEU A 45 17.13 18.63 6.65
N TYR A 46 17.84 17.52 6.54
CA TYR A 46 17.46 16.23 7.14
C TYR A 46 18.53 15.72 8.09
N ASN A 47 18.12 14.94 9.07
CA ASN A 47 19.02 14.16 9.91
C ASN A 47 19.34 12.78 9.30
N GLU A 48 20.16 11.97 9.99
CA GLU A 48 20.58 10.64 9.54
C GLU A 48 19.44 9.63 9.43
N LYS A 49 18.24 9.92 9.98
CA LYS A 49 17.03 9.10 9.89
C LYS A 49 16.07 9.57 8.79
N ASN A 50 16.51 10.40 7.85
CA ASN A 50 15.67 11.01 6.82
C ASN A 50 14.54 11.89 7.38
N GLN A 51 14.60 12.34 8.65
CA GLN A 51 13.65 13.24 9.25
C GLN A 51 13.96 14.68 8.83
N LEU A 52 12.97 15.40 8.31
CA LEU A 52 13.09 16.82 7.99
C LEU A 52 13.23 17.64 9.26
N VAL A 53 14.39 18.22 9.50
CA VAL A 53 14.64 19.03 10.71
C VAL A 53 14.43 20.52 10.46
N GLU A 54 14.57 20.96 9.21
CA GLU A 54 14.42 22.36 8.85
C GLU A 54 14.00 22.52 7.40
N GLU A 55 13.11 23.48 7.17
CA GLU A 55 12.73 24.01 5.87
C GLU A 55 12.94 25.51 5.87
N GLU A 56 13.73 26.02 4.95
CA GLU A 56 14.05 27.44 4.81
C GLU A 56 13.52 27.95 3.46
N SER A 57 12.62 28.90 3.49
CA SER A 57 12.08 29.63 2.33
C SER A 57 12.49 31.10 2.40
N PRO A 58 12.34 31.88 1.32
CA PRO A 58 12.55 33.33 1.37
C PRO A 58 11.65 34.07 2.36
N ALA A 59 10.50 33.48 2.70
CA ALA A 59 9.49 34.08 3.56
C ALA A 59 9.58 33.63 5.02
N ASP A 60 9.99 32.39 5.28
CA ASP A 60 9.91 31.79 6.61
C ASP A 60 10.89 30.62 6.75
N ARG A 61 11.10 30.20 8.00
CA ARG A 61 11.91 29.06 8.41
C ARG A 61 11.12 28.17 9.34
N ASN A 62 10.83 26.96 8.90
CA ASN A 62 10.15 25.93 9.69
C ASN A 62 11.18 25.00 10.33
N GLN A 63 11.00 24.67 11.60
CA GLN A 63 11.79 23.72 12.36
C GLN A 63 10.91 22.60 12.89
N PHE A 64 11.38 21.36 12.77
CA PHE A 64 10.62 20.17 13.13
C PHE A 64 11.30 19.35 14.22
N SER A 65 10.51 18.84 15.17
CA SER A 65 10.94 17.94 16.22
C SER A 65 10.15 16.64 16.17
N TYR A 66 10.77 15.54 16.53
CA TYR A 66 10.21 14.18 16.41
C TYR A 66 10.20 13.47 17.75
N ASP A 67 9.24 12.56 17.92
CA ASP A 67 9.25 11.58 18.98
C ASP A 67 10.20 10.40 18.66
N ARG A 68 10.24 9.42 19.56
CA ARG A 68 11.10 8.22 19.38
C ARG A 68 10.59 7.27 18.32
N GLN A 69 9.30 7.37 17.93
CA GLN A 69 8.64 6.54 16.93
C GLN A 69 8.66 7.19 15.53
N GLY A 70 9.33 8.36 15.41
CA GLY A 70 9.46 9.07 14.13
C GLY A 70 8.27 9.94 13.77
N GLY A 71 7.30 10.18 14.65
CA GLY A 71 6.23 11.16 14.44
C GLY A 71 6.69 12.60 14.70
N ILE A 72 6.28 13.55 13.85
CA ILE A 72 6.51 15.00 14.08
C ILE A 72 5.66 15.43 15.27
N ILE A 73 6.28 15.89 16.37
CA ILE A 73 5.58 16.38 17.55
C ILE A 73 5.50 17.89 17.62
N GLU A 74 6.38 18.60 16.94
CA GLU A 74 6.36 20.07 16.91
C GLU A 74 6.88 20.57 15.56
N GLU A 75 6.17 21.57 15.03
CA GLU A 75 6.56 22.41 13.90
C GLU A 75 6.57 23.86 14.40
N LYS A 76 7.69 24.55 14.24
CA LYS A 76 7.88 25.92 14.69
C LYS A 76 8.29 26.81 13.53
N ASN A 77 7.59 27.91 13.38
CA ASN A 77 7.85 28.95 12.38
C ASN A 77 7.61 30.35 12.95
N ALA A 78 7.64 31.37 12.09
CA ALA A 78 7.40 32.76 12.50
C ALA A 78 5.99 33.01 13.02
N ALA A 79 4.98 32.26 12.57
CA ALA A 79 3.60 32.39 13.02
C ALA A 79 3.37 31.77 14.42
N GLY A 80 4.21 30.82 14.83
CA GLY A 80 4.09 30.18 16.15
C GLY A 80 4.54 28.73 16.17
N ILE A 81 3.89 27.95 17.00
CA ILE A 81 4.21 26.54 17.21
C ILE A 81 2.96 25.69 17.02
N ARG A 82 3.02 24.74 16.07
CA ARG A 82 2.03 23.69 15.91
C ARG A 82 2.52 22.43 16.62
N ARG A 83 1.64 21.77 17.38
CA ARG A 83 1.97 20.56 18.15
C ARG A 83 1.11 19.39 17.78
N PHE A 84 1.74 18.21 17.70
CA PHE A 84 1.12 16.96 17.35
C PHE A 84 1.28 15.94 18.47
N SER A 85 0.27 15.09 18.65
CA SER A 85 0.31 13.99 19.61
C SER A 85 -0.14 12.69 18.95
N TYR A 86 0.50 11.59 19.35
CA TYR A 86 0.24 10.26 18.79
C TYR A 86 -0.10 9.26 19.90
N ASN A 87 -0.83 8.21 19.53
CA ASN A 87 -1.01 7.05 20.39
C ASN A 87 0.10 6.02 20.21
N SER A 88 0.05 4.91 20.96
CA SER A 88 1.04 3.82 20.87
C SER A 88 1.08 3.08 19.52
N ARG A 89 0.09 3.33 18.64
CA ARG A 89 0.04 2.79 17.27
C ARG A 89 0.53 3.80 16.22
N CYS A 90 1.23 4.88 16.63
CA CYS A 90 1.69 5.98 15.79
C CYS A 90 0.57 6.75 15.07
N GLN A 91 -0.69 6.65 15.53
CA GLN A 91 -1.81 7.39 14.95
C GLN A 91 -1.91 8.77 15.57
N GLN A 92 -2.07 9.81 14.74
CA GLN A 92 -2.18 11.21 15.18
C GLN A 92 -3.50 11.44 15.91
N THR A 93 -3.44 11.64 17.22
CA THR A 93 -4.62 11.80 18.08
C THR A 93 -5.01 13.24 18.32
N ARG A 94 -4.05 14.17 18.23
CA ARG A 94 -4.32 15.58 18.51
C ARG A 94 -3.35 16.49 17.76
N VAL A 95 -3.89 17.60 17.24
CA VAL A 95 -3.12 18.71 16.69
C VAL A 95 -3.58 20.00 17.38
N VAL A 96 -2.61 20.84 17.78
CA VAL A 96 -2.87 22.23 18.21
C VAL A 96 -2.12 23.13 17.25
N THR A 97 -2.85 23.93 16.49
CA THR A 97 -2.25 24.85 15.53
C THR A 97 -1.58 26.04 16.23
N GLU A 98 -0.77 26.79 15.50
CA GLU A 98 -0.12 28.01 15.96
C GLU A 98 -1.10 29.11 16.40
N THR A 99 -2.34 29.06 15.87
CA THR A 99 -3.43 29.97 16.25
C THR A 99 -4.25 29.46 17.44
N GLY A 100 -3.91 28.28 18.00
CA GLY A 100 -4.59 27.66 19.13
C GLY A 100 -5.83 26.84 18.76
N ASN A 101 -6.13 26.64 17.48
CA ASN A 101 -7.18 25.71 17.06
C ASN A 101 -6.78 24.28 17.40
N VAL A 102 -7.76 23.46 17.74
CA VAL A 102 -7.54 22.07 18.19
C VAL A 102 -8.30 21.10 17.29
N GLN A 103 -7.56 20.12 16.77
CA GLN A 103 -8.12 18.92 16.14
C GLN A 103 -7.84 17.70 17.01
N GLU A 104 -8.84 16.85 17.24
CA GLU A 104 -8.68 15.57 17.92
C GLU A 104 -9.26 14.45 17.05
N ASN A 105 -8.53 13.33 16.97
CA ASN A 105 -8.88 12.17 16.15
C ASN A 105 -9.06 10.96 17.04
N ARG A 106 -10.10 10.16 16.80
CA ARG A 106 -10.33 8.87 17.44
C ARG A 106 -10.41 7.77 16.41
N TYR A 107 -9.84 6.62 16.75
CA TYR A 107 -9.68 5.50 15.86
C TYR A 107 -10.36 4.26 16.41
N ASP A 108 -10.93 3.47 15.52
CA ASP A 108 -11.53 2.18 15.86
C ASP A 108 -10.47 1.07 16.01
N ALA A 109 -10.93 -0.16 16.22
CA ALA A 109 -10.06 -1.33 16.37
C ALA A 109 -9.27 -1.67 15.09
N GLU A 110 -9.80 -1.30 13.93
CA GLU A 110 -9.16 -1.49 12.62
C GLU A 110 -8.15 -0.40 12.29
N GLY A 111 -8.12 0.67 13.08
CA GLY A 111 -7.23 1.80 12.90
C GLY A 111 -7.79 2.89 11.99
N LEU A 112 -9.07 2.83 11.62
CA LEU A 112 -9.74 3.86 10.86
C LEU A 112 -10.25 4.97 11.78
N ARG A 113 -10.15 6.23 11.33
CA ARG A 113 -10.62 7.39 12.07
C ARG A 113 -12.15 7.46 12.05
N PHE A 114 -12.79 7.01 13.11
CA PHE A 114 -14.25 7.05 13.21
C PHE A 114 -14.82 8.36 13.74
N GLU A 115 -13.99 9.20 14.37
CA GLU A 115 -14.43 10.50 14.93
C GLU A 115 -13.33 11.56 14.80
N LEU A 116 -13.73 12.74 14.41
CA LEU A 116 -12.93 13.95 14.32
C LEU A 116 -13.61 15.06 15.13
N LEU A 117 -12.85 15.74 15.98
CA LEU A 117 -13.30 16.95 16.68
C LEU A 117 -12.44 18.14 16.25
N GLU A 118 -13.06 19.14 15.63
CA GLU A 118 -12.42 20.41 15.22
C GLU A 118 -12.94 21.54 16.11
N ASN A 119 -12.12 22.03 17.03
CA ASN A 119 -12.52 23.02 18.06
C ASN A 119 -13.77 22.58 18.84
N GLY A 120 -13.87 21.27 19.14
CA GLY A 120 -14.99 20.66 19.85
C GLY A 120 -16.20 20.33 18.96
N ARG A 121 -16.24 20.70 17.71
CA ARG A 121 -17.28 20.26 16.77
C ARG A 121 -16.97 18.86 16.29
N ARG A 122 -17.91 17.96 16.50
CA ARG A 122 -17.76 16.54 16.18
C ARG A 122 -18.20 16.23 14.75
N THR A 123 -17.40 15.40 14.06
CA THR A 123 -17.78 14.68 12.83
C THR A 123 -17.51 13.20 13.03
N SER A 124 -18.49 12.36 12.75
CA SER A 124 -18.37 10.88 12.81
C SER A 124 -18.26 10.32 11.40
N PHE A 125 -17.51 9.22 11.23
CA PHE A 125 -17.28 8.55 9.97
C PHE A 125 -17.66 7.07 10.06
N VAL A 126 -18.32 6.56 9.03
CA VAL A 126 -18.65 5.14 8.87
C VAL A 126 -17.92 4.61 7.67
N TYR A 127 -17.23 3.47 7.85
CA TYR A 127 -16.47 2.80 6.79
C TYR A 127 -17.02 1.39 6.53
N HIS A 128 -16.84 0.94 5.29
CA HIS A 128 -17.04 -0.44 4.88
C HIS A 128 -15.83 -0.89 4.05
N ASN A 129 -15.20 -1.98 4.45
CA ASN A 129 -13.96 -2.48 3.83
C ASN A 129 -12.85 -1.41 3.68
N GLY A 130 -12.77 -0.47 4.62
CA GLY A 130 -11.83 0.65 4.58
C GLY A 130 -12.24 1.84 3.74
N GLU A 131 -13.36 1.77 2.99
CA GLU A 131 -13.89 2.88 2.21
C GLU A 131 -14.92 3.69 3.02
N LEU A 132 -14.86 5.04 2.90
CA LEU A 132 -15.77 5.94 3.59
C LEU A 132 -17.17 5.87 2.96
N LEU A 133 -18.18 5.48 3.77
CA LEU A 133 -19.58 5.44 3.35
C LEU A 133 -20.38 6.65 3.81
N GLN A 134 -20.03 7.22 4.97
CA GLN A 134 -20.88 8.23 5.58
C GLN A 134 -20.07 9.14 6.50
N GLU A 135 -20.41 10.42 6.52
CA GLU A 135 -20.01 11.36 7.56
C GLU A 135 -21.21 12.12 8.11
N GLU A 136 -21.19 12.40 9.42
CA GLU A 136 -22.24 13.09 10.14
C GLU A 136 -21.64 14.14 11.08
N GLY A 137 -22.19 15.33 11.13
CA GLY A 137 -21.98 16.29 12.19
C GLY A 137 -21.54 17.70 11.81
N ARG A 138 -20.98 17.93 10.62
CA ARG A 138 -20.38 19.25 10.33
C ARG A 138 -21.42 20.33 10.00
N GLU A 139 -22.55 19.99 9.39
CA GLU A 139 -23.62 20.93 8.99
C GLU A 139 -25.01 20.43 9.40
N GLU A 140 -25.10 19.59 10.44
CA GLU A 140 -26.34 18.91 10.87
C GLU A 140 -26.99 18.02 9.79
N GLN A 141 -26.38 17.86 8.63
CA GLN A 141 -26.82 16.99 7.57
C GLN A 141 -25.82 15.85 7.34
N GLU A 142 -26.32 14.66 7.37
CA GLU A 142 -25.61 13.45 7.00
C GLU A 142 -25.17 13.51 5.53
N ILE A 143 -23.93 13.11 5.27
CA ILE A 143 -23.42 12.90 3.93
C ILE A 143 -23.22 11.40 3.71
N SER A 144 -23.90 10.84 2.73
CA SER A 144 -23.73 9.45 2.31
C SER A 144 -22.99 9.40 0.98
N TYR A 145 -21.91 8.62 0.92
CA TYR A 145 -21.06 8.47 -0.24
C TYR A 145 -21.49 7.28 -1.11
N HIS A 146 -21.45 7.46 -2.40
CA HIS A 146 -21.72 6.43 -3.39
C HIS A 146 -20.40 5.96 -3.99
N LEU A 147 -20.11 4.68 -3.80
CA LEU A 147 -18.88 4.05 -4.24
C LEU A 147 -19.04 3.41 -5.62
N GLY A 148 -18.01 3.52 -6.44
CA GLY A 148 -17.78 2.83 -7.68
C GLY A 148 -16.28 2.50 -7.76
N ALA A 149 -15.56 2.98 -8.76
CA ALA A 149 -14.09 2.97 -8.75
C ALA A 149 -13.53 4.05 -7.78
N GLY A 150 -13.89 3.98 -6.50
CA GLY A 150 -13.70 4.98 -5.45
C GLY A 150 -14.99 5.75 -5.17
N ILE A 151 -14.91 6.92 -4.50
CA ILE A 151 -16.08 7.75 -4.20
C ILE A 151 -16.49 8.54 -5.46
N GLU A 152 -17.63 8.23 -6.08
CA GLU A 152 -18.09 8.86 -7.31
C GLU A 152 -19.12 9.96 -7.13
N ALA A 153 -19.94 9.86 -6.07
CA ALA A 153 -20.97 10.83 -5.76
C ALA A 153 -21.22 10.89 -4.25
N PHE A 154 -21.92 11.90 -3.81
CA PHE A 154 -22.43 11.96 -2.44
C PHE A 154 -23.82 12.57 -2.39
N ARG A 155 -24.59 12.15 -1.39
CA ARG A 155 -25.89 12.69 -1.08
C ARG A 155 -25.80 13.50 0.22
N ARG A 156 -26.36 14.72 0.21
CA ARG A 156 -26.53 15.56 1.38
C ARG A 156 -28.02 15.92 1.51
N GLY A 157 -28.69 15.32 2.49
CA GLY A 157 -30.16 15.41 2.59
C GLY A 157 -30.85 14.82 1.36
N GLN A 158 -31.55 15.65 0.57
CA GLN A 158 -32.24 15.23 -0.66
C GLN A 158 -31.39 15.49 -1.93
N GLU A 159 -30.31 16.25 -1.83
CA GLU A 159 -29.51 16.66 -2.98
C GLU A 159 -28.40 15.68 -3.25
N LEU A 160 -28.18 15.37 -4.54
CA LEU A 160 -27.13 14.48 -5.03
C LEU A 160 -26.09 15.28 -5.77
N TYR A 161 -24.82 14.99 -5.48
CA TYR A 161 -23.65 15.66 -6.07
C TYR A 161 -22.70 14.62 -6.64
N TYR A 162 -22.01 14.98 -7.74
CA TYR A 162 -21.12 14.10 -8.48
C TYR A 162 -19.68 14.64 -8.43
N TYR A 163 -18.73 13.74 -8.19
CA TYR A 163 -17.30 14.01 -8.28
C TYR A 163 -16.82 13.85 -9.74
N HIS A 164 -16.08 14.82 -10.22
CA HIS A 164 -15.31 14.72 -11.46
C HIS A 164 -13.84 14.72 -11.07
N ARG A 165 -13.14 13.67 -11.44
CA ARG A 165 -11.75 13.42 -11.02
C ARG A 165 -10.80 13.66 -12.18
N ASP A 166 -9.55 14.03 -11.87
CA ASP A 166 -8.46 14.03 -12.81
C ASP A 166 -7.84 12.61 -12.96
N GLU A 167 -6.77 12.52 -13.72
CA GLU A 167 -6.03 11.26 -13.97
C GLU A 167 -5.32 10.70 -12.72
N GLN A 168 -5.21 11.49 -11.66
CA GLN A 168 -4.68 11.05 -10.35
C GLN A 168 -5.80 10.73 -9.36
N LEU A 169 -7.05 10.66 -9.83
CA LEU A 169 -8.29 10.48 -9.07
C LEU A 169 -8.57 11.60 -8.06
N SER A 170 -7.88 12.73 -8.18
CA SER A 170 -8.15 13.89 -7.35
C SER A 170 -9.45 14.54 -7.79
N THR A 171 -10.25 15.01 -6.84
CA THR A 171 -11.47 15.77 -7.14
C THR A 171 -11.09 17.07 -7.87
N ALA A 172 -11.43 17.16 -9.15
CA ALA A 172 -11.25 18.38 -9.94
C ALA A 172 -12.47 19.29 -9.85
N LEU A 173 -13.69 18.70 -9.94
CA LEU A 173 -14.96 19.42 -9.82
C LEU A 173 -15.96 18.63 -9.00
N VAL A 174 -16.89 19.36 -8.37
CA VAL A 174 -18.15 18.78 -7.82
C VAL A 174 -19.31 19.50 -8.52
N THR A 175 -20.26 18.72 -9.04
CA THR A 175 -21.48 19.24 -9.69
C THR A 175 -22.74 18.74 -9.00
N ASP A 176 -23.83 19.53 -9.11
CA ASP A 176 -25.17 19.10 -8.74
C ASP A 176 -25.85 18.29 -9.85
N GLU A 177 -27.08 17.78 -9.61
CA GLU A 177 -27.90 17.04 -10.57
C GLU A 177 -28.19 17.84 -11.85
N HIS A 178 -28.15 19.16 -11.79
CA HIS A 178 -28.36 20.07 -12.92
C HIS A 178 -27.06 20.41 -13.66
N ARG A 179 -25.93 19.77 -13.29
CA ARG A 179 -24.58 19.97 -13.84
C ARG A 179 -24.02 21.35 -13.53
N ASN A 180 -24.53 22.07 -12.53
CA ASN A 180 -23.90 23.31 -12.09
C ASN A 180 -22.67 22.99 -11.23
N VAL A 181 -21.55 23.66 -11.51
CA VAL A 181 -20.33 23.49 -10.72
C VAL A 181 -20.54 24.12 -9.34
N GLN A 182 -20.39 23.31 -8.32
CA GLN A 182 -20.44 23.68 -6.92
C GLN A 182 -19.04 23.94 -6.37
N ASN A 183 -18.11 23.03 -6.64
CA ASN A 183 -16.72 23.20 -6.24
C ASN A 183 -15.78 22.95 -7.42
N SER A 184 -14.62 23.61 -7.39
CA SER A 184 -13.51 23.34 -8.31
C SER A 184 -12.17 23.41 -7.58
N TYR A 185 -11.26 22.49 -7.93
CA TYR A 185 -9.95 22.35 -7.31
C TYR A 185 -8.87 22.20 -8.37
N GLN A 186 -7.71 22.77 -8.08
CA GLN A 186 -6.47 22.55 -8.82
C GLN A 186 -5.36 22.25 -7.82
N TYR A 187 -4.54 21.27 -8.15
CA TYR A 187 -3.44 20.83 -7.28
C TYR A 187 -2.10 20.93 -8.03
N ASP A 188 -1.03 21.09 -7.26
CA ASP A 188 0.30 20.74 -7.77
C ASP A 188 0.47 19.21 -7.80
N ALA A 189 1.61 18.72 -8.31
CA ALA A 189 1.86 17.28 -8.39
C ALA A 189 1.87 16.58 -7.02
N PHE A 190 2.10 17.29 -5.93
CA PHE A 190 2.13 16.76 -4.57
C PHE A 190 0.84 17.01 -3.77
N GLY A 191 -0.22 17.46 -4.44
CA GLY A 191 -1.53 17.64 -3.82
C GLY A 191 -1.72 18.96 -3.07
N MET A 192 -0.78 19.89 -3.17
CA MET A 192 -0.95 21.23 -2.63
C MET A 192 -2.03 21.96 -3.46
N PRO A 193 -3.08 22.52 -2.83
CA PRO A 193 -4.08 23.28 -3.55
C PRO A 193 -3.48 24.54 -4.17
N LEU A 194 -3.59 24.69 -5.49
CA LEU A 194 -3.16 25.87 -6.27
C LEU A 194 -4.32 26.85 -6.50
N GLY A 195 -5.54 26.36 -6.52
CA GLY A 195 -6.76 27.13 -6.69
C GLY A 195 -7.97 26.32 -6.23
N THR A 196 -8.77 26.93 -5.38
CA THR A 196 -9.96 26.33 -4.82
C THR A 196 -11.12 27.29 -4.89
N THR A 197 -12.26 26.81 -5.39
CA THR A 197 -13.55 27.49 -5.27
C THR A 197 -14.53 26.50 -4.66
N GLU A 198 -15.06 26.81 -3.50
CA GLU A 198 -16.01 25.97 -2.78
C GLU A 198 -17.30 26.73 -2.45
N LYS A 199 -18.43 26.13 -2.84
CA LYS A 199 -19.77 26.50 -2.38
C LYS A 199 -20.30 25.47 -1.39
N LEU A 200 -19.76 24.26 -1.44
CA LEU A 200 -20.08 23.14 -0.57
C LEU A 200 -18.83 22.72 0.19
N ASN A 201 -18.99 22.45 1.46
CA ASN A 201 -17.94 21.82 2.24
C ASN A 201 -17.67 20.41 1.73
N ASN A 202 -16.43 20.11 1.35
CA ASN A 202 -16.01 18.84 0.82
C ASN A 202 -14.64 18.42 1.35
N ARG A 203 -14.54 17.22 1.90
CA ARG A 203 -13.29 16.64 2.38
C ARG A 203 -12.56 15.83 1.33
N ILE A 204 -13.27 15.26 0.37
CA ILE A 204 -12.67 14.35 -0.61
C ILE A 204 -11.99 15.18 -1.69
N ARG A 205 -10.63 15.19 -1.66
CA ARG A 205 -9.83 16.08 -2.51
C ARG A 205 -8.74 15.32 -3.29
N TYR A 206 -7.49 15.62 -3.07
CA TYR A 206 -6.36 15.03 -3.80
C TYR A 206 -6.31 13.51 -3.63
N THR A 207 -6.14 12.78 -4.74
CA THR A 207 -6.19 11.32 -4.84
C THR A 207 -7.40 10.67 -4.13
N GLY A 208 -8.54 11.40 -4.05
CA GLY A 208 -9.74 10.93 -3.38
C GLY A 208 -9.65 10.84 -1.85
N GLN A 209 -8.61 11.41 -1.23
CA GLN A 209 -8.38 11.32 0.21
C GLN A 209 -9.05 12.46 0.99
N GLN A 210 -9.29 12.19 2.29
CA GLN A 210 -9.88 13.16 3.20
C GLN A 210 -8.90 14.27 3.54
N TYR A 211 -9.25 15.51 3.24
CA TYR A 211 -8.48 16.70 3.59
C TYR A 211 -9.04 17.35 4.87
N ASP A 212 -8.17 17.58 5.83
CA ASP A 212 -8.48 18.26 7.07
C ASP A 212 -8.04 19.73 6.96
N GLU A 213 -9.00 20.63 6.72
CA GLU A 213 -8.73 22.06 6.49
C GLU A 213 -8.04 22.76 7.64
N LEU A 214 -8.35 22.35 8.88
CA LEU A 214 -7.78 22.99 10.07
C LEU A 214 -6.28 22.73 10.20
N THR A 215 -5.82 21.55 9.76
CA THR A 215 -4.41 21.13 9.83
C THR A 215 -3.69 21.17 8.49
N GLU A 216 -4.43 21.36 7.38
CA GLU A 216 -3.93 21.37 6.01
C GLU A 216 -3.24 20.05 5.62
N GLN A 217 -3.74 18.94 6.15
CA GLN A 217 -3.20 17.60 5.95
C GLN A 217 -4.22 16.68 5.30
N TYR A 218 -3.72 15.69 4.57
CA TYR A 218 -4.53 14.57 4.09
C TYR A 218 -4.46 13.40 5.05
N TYR A 219 -5.61 12.83 5.41
CA TYR A 219 -5.72 11.59 6.15
C TYR A 219 -5.70 10.42 5.19
N LEU A 220 -4.59 9.68 5.16
CA LEU A 220 -4.39 8.48 4.35
C LEU A 220 -4.49 7.22 5.22
N ARG A 221 -5.50 7.13 6.07
CA ARG A 221 -5.77 6.00 6.99
C ARG A 221 -4.65 5.75 7.99
N ALA A 222 -3.52 5.17 7.55
CA ALA A 222 -2.41 4.84 8.45
C ALA A 222 -1.58 6.06 8.86
N ARG A 223 -1.39 7.00 7.96
CA ARG A 223 -0.55 8.19 8.16
C ARG A 223 -1.25 9.48 7.73
N TYR A 224 -0.75 10.59 8.22
CA TYR A 224 -1.08 11.91 7.71
C TYR A 224 -0.03 12.38 6.71
N TYR A 225 -0.49 12.89 5.60
CA TYR A 225 0.33 13.45 4.54
C TYR A 225 0.27 14.97 4.53
N ASN A 226 1.43 15.61 4.52
CA ASN A 226 1.57 17.06 4.37
C ASN A 226 1.90 17.40 2.91
N PRO A 227 0.97 17.98 2.13
CA PRO A 227 1.21 18.29 0.73
C PRO A 227 2.21 19.43 0.52
N VAL A 228 2.38 20.33 1.48
CA VAL A 228 3.35 21.42 1.41
C VAL A 228 4.78 20.88 1.45
N ALA A 229 5.07 20.03 2.44
CA ALA A 229 6.34 19.35 2.55
C ALA A 229 6.50 18.22 1.52
N GLY A 230 5.38 17.69 0.98
CA GLY A 230 5.35 16.59 0.04
C GLY A 230 5.77 15.26 0.67
N ARG A 231 5.45 15.04 1.97
CA ARG A 231 5.87 13.87 2.73
C ARG A 231 4.93 13.54 3.88
N PHE A 232 5.04 12.33 4.40
CA PHE A 232 4.31 11.89 5.58
C PHE A 232 4.79 12.54 6.86
N MET A 233 3.86 12.70 7.82
CA MET A 233 4.13 13.24 9.15
C MET A 233 4.74 12.21 10.11
N GLN A 234 4.56 10.92 9.83
CA GLN A 234 5.03 9.79 10.60
C GLN A 234 5.98 8.92 9.78
N GLU A 235 6.93 8.30 10.46
CA GLU A 235 7.77 7.24 9.91
C GLU A 235 6.92 6.03 9.53
N ASP A 236 7.20 5.44 8.38
CA ASP A 236 6.53 4.22 7.95
C ASP A 236 6.97 3.03 8.79
N VAL A 237 6.03 2.23 9.23
CA VAL A 237 6.33 0.93 9.84
C VAL A 237 6.57 -0.14 8.77
N TYR A 238 6.11 0.11 7.54
CA TYR A 238 6.38 -0.72 6.37
C TYR A 238 7.66 -0.25 5.68
N GLN A 239 8.62 -1.15 5.52
CA GLN A 239 9.91 -0.83 4.93
C GLN A 239 10.01 -1.25 3.45
N GLY A 240 8.87 -1.47 2.77
CA GLY A 240 8.77 -1.95 1.40
C GLY A 240 8.93 -0.88 0.31
N ASP A 241 8.65 0.38 0.63
CA ASP A 241 8.62 1.47 -0.35
C ASP A 241 9.96 2.24 -0.46
N GLY A 242 11.07 1.61 -0.06
CA GLY A 242 12.41 2.18 -0.19
C GLY A 242 13.04 2.61 1.14
N LEU A 243 14.20 3.29 1.06
CA LEU A 243 14.99 3.67 2.24
C LEU A 243 14.46 4.90 2.97
N ASN A 244 13.59 5.68 2.34
CA ASN A 244 13.04 6.91 2.91
C ASN A 244 11.61 6.67 3.39
N LEU A 245 11.47 6.36 4.68
CA LEU A 245 10.21 5.99 5.31
C LEU A 245 9.20 7.16 5.46
N TYR A 246 9.55 8.34 4.98
CA TYR A 246 8.68 9.52 4.97
C TYR A 246 8.27 9.95 3.56
N ALA A 247 8.89 9.40 2.51
CA ALA A 247 8.61 9.80 1.14
C ALA A 247 7.20 9.39 0.73
N TYR A 248 6.47 10.32 0.11
CA TYR A 248 5.20 10.03 -0.54
C TYR A 248 5.45 9.58 -1.97
N CYS A 249 4.93 8.40 -2.34
CA CYS A 249 4.98 7.84 -3.69
C CYS A 249 6.39 7.86 -4.33
N GLY A 250 7.44 7.61 -3.53
CA GLY A 250 8.82 7.65 -3.99
C GLY A 250 9.23 8.97 -4.67
N ASN A 251 8.57 10.08 -4.36
CA ASN A 251 8.65 11.39 -5.03
C ASN A 251 8.16 11.40 -6.50
N ASN A 252 7.26 10.49 -6.86
CA ASN A 252 6.59 10.48 -8.16
C ASN A 252 5.07 10.30 -8.02
N PRO A 253 4.37 11.24 -7.38
CA PRO A 253 2.93 11.13 -7.14
C PRO A 253 2.07 11.33 -8.40
N VAL A 254 2.68 11.57 -9.57
CA VAL A 254 1.96 11.61 -10.86
C VAL A 254 1.69 10.20 -11.37
N VAL A 255 2.61 9.27 -11.10
CA VAL A 255 2.52 7.86 -11.51
C VAL A 255 1.98 6.99 -10.39
N TYR A 256 2.21 7.37 -9.13
CA TYR A 256 1.84 6.58 -7.95
C TYR A 256 0.94 7.38 -7.02
N ASP A 257 0.05 6.68 -6.31
CA ASP A 257 -0.68 7.16 -5.13
C ASP A 257 -0.45 6.21 -3.94
N ASP A 258 -0.82 6.61 -2.74
CA ASP A 258 -0.80 5.78 -1.54
C ASP A 258 -2.13 5.92 -0.80
N PRO A 259 -3.18 5.20 -1.20
CA PRO A 259 -4.50 5.34 -0.60
C PRO A 259 -4.59 4.79 0.82
N SER A 260 -3.66 3.94 1.21
CA SER A 260 -3.63 3.31 2.53
C SER A 260 -2.78 4.04 3.56
N GLY A 261 -1.86 4.89 3.11
CA GLY A 261 -0.81 5.48 3.92
C GLY A 261 0.28 4.48 4.34
N TRP A 262 0.39 3.31 3.66
CA TRP A 262 1.39 2.27 3.92
C TRP A 262 2.30 2.01 2.72
N SER A 263 1.71 1.97 1.53
CA SER A 263 2.46 1.62 0.32
C SER A 263 1.88 2.31 -0.90
N ASN A 264 2.77 2.76 -1.77
CA ASN A 264 2.40 3.36 -3.03
C ASN A 264 1.94 2.30 -4.04
N GLN A 265 0.96 2.68 -4.85
CA GLN A 265 0.48 1.92 -6.00
C GLN A 265 0.50 2.82 -7.24
N GLN A 266 0.47 2.23 -8.43
CA GLN A 266 0.49 3.01 -9.68
C GLN A 266 -0.87 3.67 -9.93
N ASN A 267 -0.87 4.99 -10.19
CA ASN A 267 -2.09 5.74 -10.50
C ASN A 267 -2.77 5.22 -11.78
N GLY A 268 -4.09 5.22 -11.76
CA GLY A 268 -4.88 4.76 -12.91
C GLY A 268 -5.05 3.25 -13.01
N LEU A 269 -4.38 2.47 -12.13
CA LEU A 269 -4.60 1.03 -11.96
C LEU A 269 -5.45 0.80 -10.71
N ASN A 270 -6.57 1.54 -10.60
CA ASN A 270 -7.37 1.62 -9.38
C ASN A 270 -8.28 0.44 -9.10
N SER A 271 -8.35 -0.45 -10.02
CA SER A 271 -8.81 -1.80 -9.73
C SER A 271 -8.01 -2.76 -10.60
N LEU A 272 -7.71 -3.93 -10.08
CA LEU A 272 -7.21 -5.04 -10.88
C LEU A 272 -8.13 -5.34 -12.07
N SER A 273 -9.40 -4.87 -12.03
CA SER A 273 -10.37 -4.94 -13.12
C SER A 273 -10.00 -4.08 -14.34
N ASP A 274 -9.16 -3.07 -14.18
CA ASP A 274 -8.74 -2.17 -15.25
C ASP A 274 -7.38 -2.57 -15.86
N MET A 275 -6.69 -3.53 -15.23
CA MET A 275 -5.44 -4.10 -15.74
C MET A 275 -5.73 -5.24 -16.71
N THR A 276 -4.95 -5.29 -17.79
CA THR A 276 -4.87 -6.50 -18.59
C THR A 276 -4.21 -7.62 -17.79
N TYR A 277 -4.47 -8.85 -18.15
CA TYR A 277 -3.87 -9.99 -17.48
C TYR A 277 -2.33 -9.95 -17.52
N GLU A 278 -1.75 -9.54 -18.66
CA GLU A 278 -0.30 -9.37 -18.81
C GLU A 278 0.27 -8.31 -17.85
N GLU A 279 -0.42 -7.18 -17.69
CA GLU A 279 -0.01 -6.13 -16.74
C GLU A 279 -0.06 -6.59 -15.28
N ILE A 280 -1.04 -7.43 -14.92
CA ILE A 280 -1.13 -8.05 -13.59
C ILE A 280 0.08 -8.97 -13.35
N VAL A 281 0.38 -9.83 -14.32
CA VAL A 281 1.54 -10.75 -14.27
C VAL A 281 2.84 -9.96 -14.12
N ASP A 282 3.09 -8.99 -14.99
CA ASP A 282 4.31 -8.17 -14.97
C ASP A 282 4.46 -7.41 -13.65
N SER A 283 3.36 -6.82 -13.16
CA SER A 283 3.37 -6.08 -11.88
C SER A 283 3.74 -6.99 -10.71
N LEU A 284 3.23 -8.22 -10.67
CA LEU A 284 3.55 -9.18 -9.62
C LEU A 284 5.03 -9.57 -9.62
N TYR A 285 5.60 -9.88 -10.79
CA TYR A 285 7.02 -10.24 -10.90
C TYR A 285 7.92 -9.07 -10.51
N ILE A 286 7.64 -7.85 -10.98
CA ILE A 286 8.39 -6.64 -10.61
C ILE A 286 8.35 -6.42 -9.09
N ARG A 287 7.21 -6.53 -8.45
CA ARG A 287 7.07 -6.35 -7.00
C ARG A 287 7.78 -7.44 -6.21
N SER A 288 7.72 -8.68 -6.70
CA SER A 288 8.44 -9.80 -6.09
C SER A 288 9.95 -9.56 -6.12
N ASP A 289 10.50 -9.12 -7.25
CA ASP A 289 11.91 -8.80 -7.39
C ASP A 289 12.34 -7.64 -6.50
N GLN A 290 11.53 -6.58 -6.43
CA GLN A 290 11.80 -5.43 -5.56
C GLN A 290 11.84 -5.81 -4.09
N LEU A 291 10.86 -6.58 -3.60
CA LEU A 291 10.80 -7.03 -2.23
C LEU A 291 11.96 -7.98 -1.88
N PHE A 292 12.33 -8.85 -2.82
CA PHE A 292 13.46 -9.75 -2.62
C PHE A 292 14.79 -8.98 -2.57
N GLN A 293 15.02 -8.06 -3.51
CA GLN A 293 16.21 -7.21 -3.51
C GLN A 293 16.32 -6.38 -2.23
N GLN A 294 15.20 -5.86 -1.74
CA GLN A 294 15.17 -5.13 -0.47
C GLN A 294 15.58 -6.01 0.72
N LYS A 295 15.21 -7.29 0.76
CA LYS A 295 15.68 -8.22 1.81
C LYS A 295 17.19 -8.38 1.75
N ILE A 296 17.79 -8.45 0.56
CA ILE A 296 19.25 -8.48 0.35
C ILE A 296 19.88 -7.19 0.88
N ASP A 297 19.41 -6.03 0.41
CA ASP A 297 20.00 -4.71 0.71
C ASP A 297 19.92 -4.34 2.19
N THR A 298 18.88 -4.81 2.87
CA THR A 298 18.67 -4.56 4.32
C THR A 298 19.28 -5.64 5.21
N GLY A 299 19.92 -6.66 4.63
CA GLY A 299 20.48 -7.79 5.39
C GLY A 299 19.40 -8.64 6.09
N LYS A 300 18.17 -8.59 5.64
CA LYS A 300 17.04 -9.38 6.18
C LYS A 300 16.83 -10.72 5.48
N LEU A 301 17.61 -11.00 4.43
CA LEU A 301 17.59 -12.31 3.79
C LEU A 301 18.14 -13.36 4.76
N HIS A 302 17.39 -14.42 4.99
CA HIS A 302 17.85 -15.56 5.78
C HIS A 302 18.74 -16.45 4.93
N TYR A 303 20.01 -16.58 5.30
CA TYR A 303 20.99 -17.40 4.60
C TYR A 303 21.15 -18.76 5.25
N SER A 304 21.28 -19.80 4.44
CA SER A 304 21.67 -21.13 4.89
C SER A 304 22.69 -21.70 3.89
N ASN A 305 23.84 -22.12 4.41
CA ASN A 305 24.90 -22.77 3.62
C ASN A 305 24.80 -24.30 3.62
N SER A 306 23.75 -24.87 4.24
CA SER A 306 23.55 -26.31 4.29
C SER A 306 23.08 -26.85 2.94
N GLU A 307 23.40 -28.10 2.65
CA GLU A 307 22.81 -28.87 1.57
C GLU A 307 21.29 -29.07 1.82
N LEU A 308 20.56 -29.55 0.81
CA LEU A 308 19.16 -29.93 0.99
C LEU A 308 19.06 -30.98 2.09
N LEU A 309 18.11 -30.78 2.99
CA LEU A 309 17.75 -31.80 3.98
C LEU A 309 17.07 -32.99 3.29
N PRO A 310 17.12 -34.19 3.87
CA PRO A 310 16.20 -35.27 3.46
C PRO A 310 14.76 -34.73 3.47
N ASP A 311 13.99 -35.11 2.49
CA ASP A 311 12.57 -34.71 2.31
C ASP A 311 12.33 -33.20 2.04
N GLU A 312 13.41 -32.39 1.93
CA GLU A 312 13.29 -30.98 1.55
C GLU A 312 12.94 -30.87 0.05
N LEU A 313 11.96 -30.02 -0.27
CA LEU A 313 11.33 -29.86 -1.56
C LEU A 313 10.61 -31.14 -2.07
N ASP A 314 10.37 -32.13 -1.24
CA ASP A 314 9.49 -33.22 -1.63
C ASP A 314 8.06 -32.70 -1.76
N ALA A 315 7.40 -33.08 -2.84
CA ALA A 315 6.00 -32.80 -3.08
C ALA A 315 5.13 -33.63 -2.12
N VAL A 316 4.32 -32.96 -1.31
CA VAL A 316 3.47 -33.60 -0.33
C VAL A 316 2.05 -33.00 -0.37
N LEU A 317 1.07 -33.77 0.09
CA LEU A 317 -0.28 -33.27 0.27
C LEU A 317 -0.48 -32.75 1.70
N GLY A 318 -1.01 -31.55 1.80
CA GLY A 318 -1.44 -30.97 3.07
C GLY A 318 -0.33 -30.43 3.95
N MET A 319 -0.72 -29.90 5.10
CA MET A 319 0.19 -29.31 6.08
C MET A 319 0.75 -30.37 7.02
N ASN A 320 1.66 -31.18 6.57
CA ASN A 320 2.36 -32.16 7.40
C ASN A 320 3.66 -31.58 7.98
N ALA A 321 3.54 -30.61 8.89
CA ALA A 321 4.68 -30.17 9.67
C ALA A 321 5.07 -31.25 10.69
N VAL A 322 6.23 -31.89 10.51
CA VAL A 322 6.83 -32.76 11.51
C VAL A 322 7.57 -31.88 12.52
N SER A 323 7.22 -32.01 13.80
CA SER A 323 7.83 -31.18 14.84
C SER A 323 9.31 -31.51 14.99
N GLY A 324 10.19 -30.52 14.75
CA GLY A 324 11.62 -30.59 15.03
C GLY A 324 12.54 -30.91 13.85
N ASP A 325 12.01 -31.00 12.62
CA ASP A 325 12.79 -31.25 11.40
C ASP A 325 13.29 -29.95 10.71
N ASN A 326 12.88 -28.79 11.19
CA ASN A 326 13.12 -27.46 10.58
C ASN A 326 12.52 -27.25 9.18
N LEU A 327 11.65 -28.13 8.74
CA LEU A 327 10.90 -27.96 7.50
C LEU A 327 9.53 -27.33 7.77
N SER A 328 9.05 -26.57 6.81
CA SER A 328 7.76 -25.88 6.84
C SER A 328 7.05 -26.13 5.51
N PRO A 329 5.80 -26.61 5.51
CA PRO A 329 5.07 -26.78 4.26
C PRO A 329 4.85 -25.43 3.59
N HIS A 330 5.25 -25.35 2.32
CA HIS A 330 5.02 -24.21 1.45
C HIS A 330 4.00 -24.61 0.39
N HIS A 331 2.78 -24.12 0.52
CA HIS A 331 1.72 -24.41 -0.44
C HIS A 331 1.96 -23.66 -1.75
N MET A 332 1.78 -24.35 -2.85
CA MET A 332 1.76 -23.79 -4.19
C MET A 332 0.45 -24.20 -4.90
N PRO A 333 -0.45 -23.28 -5.19
CA PRO A 333 -0.51 -21.89 -4.74
C PRO A 333 -0.64 -21.71 -3.23
N SER A 334 -0.42 -20.49 -2.73
CA SER A 334 -0.45 -20.23 -1.28
C SER A 334 -1.72 -20.79 -0.61
N ALA A 335 -1.61 -21.20 0.66
CA ALA A 335 -2.73 -21.78 1.40
C ALA A 335 -3.98 -20.90 1.43
N HIS A 336 -3.81 -19.56 1.53
CA HIS A 336 -4.91 -18.61 1.47
C HIS A 336 -5.59 -18.63 0.09
N SER A 337 -4.82 -18.58 -0.97
CA SER A 337 -5.34 -18.60 -2.34
C SER A 337 -6.08 -19.89 -2.67
N ILE A 338 -5.60 -21.03 -2.20
CA ILE A 338 -6.29 -22.33 -2.37
C ILE A 338 -7.67 -22.31 -1.70
N LEU A 339 -7.77 -21.73 -0.50
CA LEU A 339 -9.05 -21.66 0.23
C LEU A 339 -10.02 -20.69 -0.44
N GLU A 340 -9.59 -19.45 -0.69
CA GLU A 340 -10.47 -18.36 -1.13
C GLU A 340 -10.87 -18.49 -2.61
N ASN A 341 -9.94 -18.83 -3.50
CA ASN A 341 -10.18 -18.85 -4.93
C ASN A 341 -10.61 -20.23 -5.45
N GLU A 342 -10.02 -21.30 -4.92
CA GLU A 342 -10.31 -22.64 -5.38
C GLU A 342 -11.37 -23.34 -4.51
N GLY A 343 -11.73 -22.78 -3.36
CA GLY A 343 -12.68 -23.38 -2.42
C GLY A 343 -12.22 -24.74 -1.87
N MET A 344 -10.91 -25.00 -1.90
CA MET A 344 -10.33 -26.23 -1.36
C MET A 344 -9.78 -26.00 0.04
N ASN A 345 -9.89 -27.01 0.90
CA ASN A 345 -9.22 -26.96 2.19
C ASN A 345 -7.69 -27.05 1.98
N PRO A 346 -6.90 -26.07 2.47
CA PRO A 346 -5.45 -26.07 2.33
C PRO A 346 -4.75 -27.34 2.85
N SER A 347 -5.38 -28.07 3.77
CA SER A 347 -4.85 -29.35 4.26
C SER A 347 -4.77 -30.43 3.18
N TYR A 348 -5.42 -30.22 2.04
CA TYR A 348 -5.39 -31.13 0.89
C TYR A 348 -4.67 -30.52 -0.33
N GLY A 349 -4.15 -29.30 -0.22
CA GLY A 349 -3.39 -28.65 -1.28
C GLY A 349 -2.00 -29.26 -1.45
N ALA A 350 -1.44 -29.16 -2.66
CA ALA A 350 -0.06 -29.51 -2.90
C ALA A 350 0.89 -28.57 -2.16
N CYS A 351 1.95 -29.08 -1.60
CA CYS A 351 3.00 -28.29 -0.96
C CYS A 351 4.38 -28.93 -1.11
N SER A 352 5.41 -28.09 -1.07
CA SER A 352 6.79 -28.51 -0.85
C SER A 352 7.21 -28.30 0.58
N ASN A 353 7.96 -29.22 1.14
CA ASN A 353 8.61 -29.04 2.42
C ASN A 353 9.84 -28.12 2.24
N VAL A 354 9.77 -26.91 2.74
CA VAL A 354 10.82 -25.89 2.62
C VAL A 354 11.45 -25.63 3.97
N MET A 355 12.78 -25.43 4.05
CA MET A 355 13.38 -24.99 5.31
C MET A 355 12.67 -23.73 5.83
N THR A 356 12.36 -23.70 7.14
CA THR A 356 11.62 -22.59 7.77
C THR A 356 12.23 -21.22 7.49
N ASP A 357 13.56 -21.11 7.49
CA ASP A 357 14.25 -19.85 7.21
C ASP A 357 14.21 -19.50 5.70
N THR A 358 14.29 -20.48 4.82
CA THR A 358 14.12 -20.28 3.37
C THR A 358 12.70 -19.84 3.05
N HIS A 359 11.70 -20.45 3.69
CA HIS A 359 10.28 -20.07 3.55
C HIS A 359 10.03 -18.58 3.90
N LYS A 360 10.68 -18.04 4.92
CA LYS A 360 10.58 -16.61 5.29
C LYS A 360 11.07 -15.66 4.20
N ASN A 361 11.87 -16.13 3.25
CA ASN A 361 12.36 -15.33 2.14
C ASN A 361 11.38 -15.27 0.97
N THR A 362 10.42 -16.20 0.86
CA THR A 362 9.48 -16.24 -0.26
C THR A 362 8.57 -15.02 -0.30
N PHE A 363 8.09 -14.68 -1.49
CA PHE A 363 7.17 -13.57 -1.70
C PHE A 363 5.84 -13.81 -0.98
N THR A 364 5.31 -15.02 -1.03
CA THR A 364 4.01 -15.38 -0.45
C THR A 364 4.03 -15.49 1.08
N TYR A 365 5.21 -15.56 1.72
CA TYR A 365 5.32 -15.59 3.18
C TYR A 365 4.82 -14.28 3.81
N GLY A 366 3.78 -14.38 4.64
CA GLY A 366 3.14 -13.25 5.29
C GLY A 366 2.33 -12.34 4.36
N MET A 367 2.02 -12.79 3.13
CA MET A 367 1.25 -12.01 2.15
C MET A 367 -0.18 -11.71 2.61
N ASN A 368 -0.77 -12.53 3.46
CA ASN A 368 -2.06 -12.29 4.11
C ASN A 368 -2.02 -11.16 5.16
N ASN A 369 -0.87 -10.54 5.39
CA ASN A 369 -0.75 -9.38 6.26
C ASN A 369 -1.45 -8.17 5.64
N ARG A 370 -2.12 -7.34 6.46
CA ARG A 370 -2.85 -6.13 6.04
C ARG A 370 -2.00 -5.18 5.19
N THR A 371 -0.69 -5.16 5.38
CA THR A 371 0.26 -4.31 4.65
C THR A 371 0.53 -4.76 3.21
N ARG A 372 0.12 -5.99 2.83
CA ARG A 372 0.39 -6.57 1.53
C ARG A 372 -0.88 -6.96 0.76
N ARG A 373 -2.00 -6.30 1.07
CA ARG A 373 -3.30 -6.56 0.41
C ARG A 373 -3.24 -6.43 -1.12
N TYR A 374 -2.50 -5.45 -1.63
CA TYR A 374 -2.36 -5.27 -3.07
C TYR A 374 -1.55 -6.38 -3.72
N ASP A 375 -0.44 -6.81 -3.10
CA ASP A 375 0.35 -7.95 -3.56
C ASP A 375 -0.49 -9.22 -3.59
N MET A 376 -1.31 -9.43 -2.55
CA MET A 376 -2.23 -10.56 -2.47
C MET A 376 -3.30 -10.48 -3.57
N ALA A 377 -3.87 -9.31 -3.80
CA ALA A 377 -4.87 -9.12 -4.84
C ALA A 377 -4.31 -9.35 -6.26
N LEU A 378 -3.09 -8.89 -6.54
CA LEU A 378 -2.38 -9.21 -7.79
C LEU A 378 -2.19 -10.73 -7.96
N TYR A 379 -1.67 -11.38 -6.91
CA TYR A 379 -1.44 -12.82 -6.93
C TYR A 379 -2.75 -13.61 -7.12
N GLU A 380 -3.81 -13.25 -6.42
CA GLU A 380 -5.12 -13.90 -6.52
C GLU A 380 -5.82 -13.67 -7.86
N SER A 381 -5.46 -12.60 -8.58
CA SER A 381 -5.98 -12.34 -9.92
C SER A 381 -5.38 -13.22 -11.00
N LEU A 382 -4.28 -13.93 -10.70
CA LEU A 382 -3.68 -14.89 -11.62
C LEU A 382 -4.54 -16.14 -11.76
N SER A 383 -4.41 -16.83 -12.90
CA SER A 383 -4.90 -18.20 -13.05
C SER A 383 -4.21 -19.13 -12.04
N TYR A 384 -4.82 -20.28 -11.77
CA TYR A 384 -4.22 -21.28 -10.88
C TYR A 384 -2.82 -21.70 -11.37
N GLU A 385 -2.68 -21.93 -12.68
CA GLU A 385 -1.43 -22.32 -13.30
C GLU A 385 -0.36 -21.23 -13.20
N ASP A 386 -0.71 -19.97 -13.44
CA ASP A 386 0.24 -18.86 -13.33
C ASP A 386 0.68 -18.60 -11.90
N ARG A 387 -0.19 -18.84 -10.90
CA ARG A 387 0.21 -18.82 -9.48
C ARG A 387 1.23 -19.91 -9.15
N LEU A 388 1.04 -21.12 -9.68
CA LEU A 388 2.03 -22.20 -9.55
C LEU A 388 3.36 -21.83 -10.18
N VAL A 389 3.33 -21.30 -11.40
CA VAL A 389 4.54 -20.86 -12.11
C VAL A 389 5.25 -19.74 -11.35
N PHE A 390 4.50 -18.79 -10.81
CA PHE A 390 5.07 -17.70 -10.03
C PHE A 390 5.71 -18.20 -8.72
N ASP A 391 5.04 -19.09 -7.97
CA ASP A 391 5.59 -19.65 -6.73
C ASP A 391 6.84 -20.48 -6.98
N GLN A 392 6.91 -21.20 -8.09
CA GLN A 392 8.12 -21.91 -8.52
C GLN A 392 9.26 -20.96 -8.85
N TYR A 393 8.97 -19.88 -9.58
CA TYR A 393 9.95 -18.82 -9.86
C TYR A 393 10.51 -18.23 -8.57
N ASP A 394 9.64 -17.87 -7.65
CA ASP A 394 10.01 -17.26 -6.36
C ASP A 394 10.88 -18.20 -5.52
N LEU A 395 10.50 -19.47 -5.40
CA LEU A 395 11.30 -20.47 -4.68
C LEU A 395 12.66 -20.71 -5.35
N GLN A 396 12.72 -20.88 -6.66
CA GLN A 396 14.01 -21.05 -7.36
C GLN A 396 14.95 -19.88 -7.08
N ARG A 397 14.46 -18.65 -7.15
CA ARG A 397 15.24 -17.45 -6.82
C ARG A 397 15.70 -17.44 -5.37
N VAL A 398 14.81 -17.74 -4.43
CA VAL A 398 15.13 -17.78 -3.00
C VAL A 398 16.21 -18.83 -2.74
N TYR A 399 16.12 -20.02 -3.33
CA TYR A 399 17.16 -21.06 -3.16
C TYR A 399 18.50 -20.62 -3.75
N ALA A 400 18.49 -20.04 -4.96
CA ALA A 400 19.73 -19.58 -5.61
C ALA A 400 20.47 -18.53 -4.76
N GLU A 401 19.77 -17.60 -4.15
CA GLU A 401 20.35 -16.47 -3.42
C GLU A 401 20.63 -16.78 -1.94
N SER A 402 19.74 -17.53 -1.28
CA SER A 402 19.88 -17.78 0.17
C SER A 402 20.63 -19.09 0.48
N ARG A 403 20.83 -19.96 -0.48
CA ARG A 403 21.46 -21.28 -0.30
C ARG A 403 22.45 -21.61 -1.42
N PRO A 404 23.57 -20.92 -1.50
CA PRO A 404 24.51 -21.00 -2.64
C PRO A 404 25.17 -22.36 -2.84
N ASN A 405 25.08 -23.30 -1.88
CA ASN A 405 25.66 -24.64 -1.98
C ASN A 405 24.65 -25.70 -2.44
N VAL A 406 23.41 -25.33 -2.68
CA VAL A 406 22.37 -26.25 -3.14
C VAL A 406 22.45 -26.44 -4.65
N ASP A 407 22.33 -27.69 -5.10
CA ASP A 407 22.26 -28.02 -6.51
C ASP A 407 20.90 -27.57 -7.10
N MET A 408 20.94 -26.55 -7.93
CA MET A 408 19.73 -25.96 -8.54
C MET A 408 19.04 -26.88 -9.54
N ASP A 409 19.71 -27.88 -10.08
CA ASP A 409 19.04 -28.85 -10.97
C ASP A 409 18.17 -29.82 -10.15
N ILE A 410 18.59 -30.15 -8.94
CA ILE A 410 17.76 -30.90 -7.99
C ILE A 410 16.55 -30.06 -7.56
N VAL A 411 16.75 -28.79 -7.21
CA VAL A 411 15.67 -27.86 -6.87
C VAL A 411 14.61 -27.81 -7.97
N LYS A 412 15.01 -27.58 -9.19
CA LYS A 412 14.10 -27.52 -10.36
C LYS A 412 13.35 -28.82 -10.58
N SER A 413 14.02 -29.97 -10.41
CA SER A 413 13.38 -31.28 -10.58
C SER A 413 12.28 -31.52 -9.55
N LYS A 414 12.56 -31.21 -8.27
CA LYS A 414 11.58 -31.38 -7.19
C LYS A 414 10.41 -30.42 -7.29
N LEU A 415 10.65 -29.16 -7.65
CA LEU A 415 9.57 -28.19 -7.88
C LEU A 415 8.69 -28.59 -9.09
N LYS A 416 9.27 -29.24 -10.10
CA LYS A 416 8.49 -29.79 -11.20
C LYS A 416 7.57 -30.92 -10.76
N GLU A 417 8.02 -31.80 -9.88
CA GLU A 417 7.19 -32.88 -9.33
C GLU A 417 5.98 -32.30 -8.57
N GLU A 418 6.18 -31.23 -7.80
CA GLU A 418 5.08 -30.56 -7.11
C GLU A 418 4.11 -29.88 -8.08
N TYR A 419 4.62 -29.22 -9.13
CA TYR A 419 3.77 -28.64 -10.17
C TYR A 419 2.87 -29.70 -10.81
N ASP A 420 3.48 -30.83 -11.21
CA ASP A 420 2.76 -31.93 -11.84
C ASP A 420 1.70 -32.53 -10.89
N MET A 421 2.00 -32.59 -9.58
CA MET A 421 1.03 -33.02 -8.55
C MET A 421 -0.11 -32.00 -8.42
N ALA A 422 0.18 -30.72 -8.31
CA ALA A 422 -0.83 -29.67 -8.13
C ALA A 422 -1.78 -29.59 -9.34
N MET A 423 -1.25 -29.70 -10.57
CA MET A 423 -2.05 -29.72 -11.79
C MET A 423 -2.92 -30.98 -11.88
N GLY A 424 -2.37 -32.14 -11.52
CA GLY A 424 -3.15 -33.38 -11.47
C GLY A 424 -4.31 -33.33 -10.48
N MET A 425 -4.13 -32.70 -9.32
CA MET A 425 -5.22 -32.47 -8.35
C MET A 425 -6.32 -31.58 -8.90
N ARG A 426 -5.98 -30.56 -9.65
CA ARG A 426 -6.96 -29.68 -10.29
C ARG A 426 -7.77 -30.41 -11.36
N GLU A 427 -7.14 -31.18 -12.22
CA GLU A 427 -7.83 -31.99 -13.24
C GLU A 427 -8.84 -32.95 -12.61
N VAL A 428 -8.47 -33.59 -11.49
CA VAL A 428 -9.37 -34.44 -10.72
C VAL A 428 -10.55 -33.62 -10.19
N LYS A 429 -10.32 -32.44 -9.58
CA LYS A 429 -11.40 -31.57 -9.11
C LYS A 429 -12.35 -31.15 -10.23
N GLU A 430 -11.82 -30.70 -11.38
CA GLU A 430 -12.65 -30.29 -12.51
C GLU A 430 -13.49 -31.43 -13.08
N SER A 431 -12.97 -32.66 -13.04
CA SER A 431 -13.74 -33.86 -13.44
C SER A 431 -14.82 -34.25 -12.44
N LEU A 432 -14.65 -33.85 -11.17
CA LEU A 432 -15.48 -34.25 -10.04
C LEU A 432 -16.55 -33.22 -9.65
N THR A 433 -16.50 -31.97 -10.17
CA THR A 433 -17.53 -30.95 -9.96
C THR A 433 -18.91 -31.35 -10.51
N LEU A 434 -19.02 -32.50 -11.15
CA LEU A 434 -20.29 -33.07 -11.62
C LEU A 434 -20.95 -34.02 -10.60
N GLU A 435 -20.28 -34.45 -9.52
CA GLU A 435 -20.85 -35.39 -8.53
C GLU A 435 -20.37 -35.11 -7.09
N GLY A 436 -20.85 -34.09 -6.48
CA GLY A 436 -20.53 -33.46 -5.17
C GLY A 436 -20.06 -34.34 -4.02
N GLU A 437 -20.46 -35.02 -3.17
CA GLU A 437 -19.98 -35.49 -1.85
C GLU A 437 -19.08 -36.75 -1.85
N GLN A 438 -19.00 -37.47 -2.94
CA GLN A 438 -18.17 -38.68 -3.08
C GLN A 438 -16.67 -38.32 -3.13
N ASP A 439 -16.35 -37.12 -3.43
CA ASP A 439 -15.05 -36.62 -3.88
C ASP A 439 -14.11 -36.28 -2.74
N MET A 440 -14.64 -35.82 -1.61
CA MET A 440 -13.85 -35.59 -0.39
C MET A 440 -13.23 -36.91 0.13
N ARG A 441 -13.86 -38.06 -0.11
CA ARG A 441 -13.33 -39.35 0.28
C ARG A 441 -12.17 -39.81 -0.59
N ASN A 442 -12.22 -39.49 -1.89
CA ASN A 442 -11.11 -39.81 -2.80
C ASN A 442 -9.85 -38.99 -2.50
N ILE A 443 -10.04 -37.71 -2.10
CA ILE A 443 -8.93 -36.83 -1.65
C ILE A 443 -8.36 -37.33 -0.30
N GLU A 444 -9.19 -37.85 0.61
CA GLU A 444 -8.72 -38.50 1.84
C GLU A 444 -7.93 -39.78 1.56
N GLU A 445 -8.37 -40.60 0.60
CA GLU A 445 -7.64 -41.80 0.15
C GLU A 445 -6.29 -41.45 -0.51
N MET A 446 -6.23 -40.40 -1.33
CA MET A 446 -4.97 -39.89 -1.90
C MET A 446 -4.01 -39.40 -0.80
N LYS A 447 -4.53 -38.79 0.27
CA LYS A 447 -3.74 -38.36 1.42
C LYS A 447 -3.14 -39.58 2.20
N GLU A 448 -3.89 -40.66 2.32
CA GLU A 448 -3.41 -41.90 2.98
C GLU A 448 -2.37 -42.64 2.12
N GLU A 449 -2.48 -42.57 0.82
CA GLU A 449 -1.52 -43.19 -0.12
C GLU A 449 -0.23 -42.37 -0.30
N GLY A 450 -0.32 -41.01 -0.25
CA GLY A 450 0.83 -40.10 -0.35
C GLY A 450 1.65 -39.98 0.95
N CYS A 451 1.16 -40.48 2.08
CA CYS A 451 1.85 -40.53 3.38
C CYS A 451 2.47 -41.91 3.70
N ARG A 452 2.66 -42.79 2.71
CA ARG A 452 3.37 -44.09 2.90
C ARG A 452 4.69 -44.09 2.09
#